data_290e622f0cb2ef369b7d3103c3d7d2a1
#
_entry.id   290e622f0cb2ef369b7d3103c3d7d2a1
#
_cell.length_a   1.000
_cell.length_b   1.000
_cell.length_c   1.000
_cell.angle_alpha   90.00
_cell.angle_beta   90.00
_cell.angle_gamma   90.00
#
_symmetry.space_group_name_H-M   'P 1'
#
loop_
_entity.id
_entity.type
_entity.pdbx_description
1 polymer ?
#
loop_
_entity_poly.entity_id
_entity_poly.type
_entity_poly.pdbx_seq_one_letter_code
_entity_poly.pdbx_strand_id
1 'polypeptide(L)'
;MGNRQTEFVMYSGLHTIGGVNMAITYGNDRVIFECGLAYDPATDVFDGTVRPRDKNWVRDKLRLGILPRIEGIYRRQDLGDDPLESAEESQLNTAVFITHLHLDHMAFMGMIAPQVPVYLHHNAQCIERALEATGQG
;
A
#
# COMPACT_ATOMS: atom_id res chain seq x y z
N MET A 1 11.65 8.69 30.25
CA MET A 1 12.26 8.22 28.98
C MET A 1 11.41 7.07 28.50
N GLY A 2 10.60 7.27 27.46
CA GLY A 2 9.79 6.20 26.87
C GLY A 2 10.71 5.11 26.34
N ASN A 3 10.37 3.86 26.62
CA ASN A 3 11.08 2.71 26.09
C ASN A 3 10.88 2.69 24.56
N ARG A 4 11.84 3.23 23.81
CA ARG A 4 11.80 3.22 22.35
C ARG A 4 12.12 1.80 21.88
N GLN A 5 11.09 1.05 21.56
CA GLN A 5 11.20 -0.30 21.02
C GLN A 5 11.08 -0.24 19.50
N THR A 6 11.91 -1.02 18.81
CA THR A 6 11.74 -1.26 17.37
C THR A 6 10.69 -2.34 17.18
N GLU A 7 9.70 -2.05 16.36
CA GLU A 7 8.66 -3.01 15.97
C GLU A 7 8.85 -3.38 14.50
N PHE A 8 8.71 -4.66 14.19
CA PHE A 8 8.68 -5.19 12.83
C PHE A 8 7.34 -5.87 12.59
N VAL A 9 6.64 -5.48 11.52
CA VAL A 9 5.34 -6.03 11.16
C VAL A 9 5.36 -6.51 9.72
N MET A 10 4.94 -7.76 9.48
CA MET A 10 4.62 -8.27 8.15
C MET A 10 3.10 -8.19 7.96
N TYR A 11 2.65 -7.34 7.07
CA TYR A 11 1.22 -7.21 6.74
C TYR A 11 0.76 -8.24 5.72
N SER A 12 1.64 -8.62 4.79
CA SER A 12 1.39 -9.66 3.78
C SER A 12 2.70 -10.23 3.21
N GLY A 13 2.61 -11.27 2.40
CA GLY A 13 3.76 -11.87 1.71
C GLY A 13 4.39 -13.08 2.41
N LEU A 14 3.94 -13.48 3.62
CA LEU A 14 4.51 -14.63 4.35
C LEU A 14 4.10 -15.99 3.77
N HIS A 15 2.90 -16.08 3.19
CA HIS A 15 2.32 -17.33 2.69
C HIS A 15 1.81 -17.22 1.26
N THR A 16 2.20 -16.17 0.54
CA THR A 16 1.79 -15.89 -0.84
C THR A 16 3.01 -15.73 -1.73
N ILE A 17 2.82 -15.94 -3.03
CA ILE A 17 3.81 -15.54 -4.02
C ILE A 17 3.59 -14.04 -4.29
N GLY A 18 4.60 -13.23 -4.02
CA GLY A 18 4.50 -11.78 -4.12
C GLY A 18 3.63 -11.13 -3.03
N GLY A 19 3.24 -9.89 -3.23
CA GLY A 19 2.41 -9.14 -2.30
C GLY A 19 3.09 -8.80 -0.99
N VAL A 20 4.40 -8.60 -1.02
CA VAL A 20 5.17 -8.23 0.18
C VAL A 20 4.77 -6.84 0.65
N ASN A 21 4.40 -6.76 1.92
CA ASN A 21 4.18 -5.49 2.61
C ASN A 21 4.69 -5.65 4.05
N MET A 22 5.71 -4.90 4.40
CA MET A 22 6.29 -4.96 5.74
C MET A 22 6.62 -3.57 6.26
N ALA A 23 6.62 -3.40 7.57
CA ALA A 23 6.98 -2.14 8.21
C ALA A 23 7.98 -2.32 9.34
N ILE A 24 8.81 -1.31 9.52
CA ILE A 24 9.67 -1.13 10.68
C ILE A 24 9.27 0.20 11.32
N THR A 25 8.94 0.17 12.61
CA THR A 25 8.58 1.36 13.39
C THR A 25 9.56 1.53 14.54
N TYR A 26 10.03 2.75 14.74
CA TYR A 26 10.82 3.14 15.89
C TYR A 26 10.35 4.49 16.43
N GLY A 27 9.79 4.49 17.63
CA GLY A 27 9.14 5.69 18.17
C GLY A 27 7.96 6.13 17.29
N ASN A 28 8.04 7.33 16.73
CA ASN A 28 7.03 7.87 15.82
C ASN A 28 7.42 7.75 14.34
N ASP A 29 8.56 7.17 14.03
CA ASP A 29 9.04 7.03 12.66
C ASP A 29 8.77 5.62 12.15
N ARG A 30 8.17 5.52 10.97
CA ARG A 30 7.83 4.26 10.33
C ARG A 30 8.30 4.22 8.88
N VAL A 31 8.95 3.14 8.51
CA VAL A 31 9.28 2.82 7.13
C VAL A 31 8.48 1.60 6.70
N ILE A 32 7.80 1.71 5.57
CA ILE A 32 7.10 0.60 4.94
C ILE A 32 7.86 0.20 3.68
N PHE A 33 8.06 -1.08 3.49
CA PHE A 33 8.66 -1.64 2.28
C PHE A 33 7.60 -2.35 1.49
N GLU A 34 7.51 -1.99 0.21
CA GLU A 34 6.61 -2.50 -0.81
C GLU A 34 5.13 -2.17 -0.54
N CYS A 35 4.34 -2.24 -1.59
CA CYS A 35 2.88 -2.21 -1.55
C CYS A 35 2.31 -3.02 -2.73
N GLY A 36 2.67 -4.28 -2.76
CA GLY A 36 2.42 -5.17 -3.88
C GLY A 36 1.15 -6.00 -3.77
N LEU A 37 0.74 -6.53 -4.92
CA LEU A 37 -0.35 -7.49 -5.08
C LEU A 37 0.17 -8.92 -4.87
N ALA A 38 -0.51 -9.71 -4.04
CA ALA A 38 -0.25 -11.14 -3.95
C ALA A 38 -0.82 -11.86 -5.19
N TYR A 39 -0.05 -12.78 -5.75
CA TYR A 39 -0.52 -13.69 -6.80
C TYR A 39 -1.28 -14.86 -6.15
N ASP A 40 -2.49 -14.58 -5.70
CA ASP A 40 -3.40 -15.56 -5.13
C ASP A 40 -4.68 -15.58 -5.96
N PRO A 41 -5.15 -16.74 -6.45
CA PRO A 41 -6.43 -16.84 -7.15
C PRO A 41 -7.61 -16.30 -6.35
N ALA A 42 -7.54 -16.30 -5.01
CA ALA A 42 -8.56 -15.70 -4.16
C ALA A 42 -8.60 -14.16 -4.24
N THR A 43 -7.52 -13.52 -4.72
CA THR A 43 -7.48 -12.06 -4.92
C THR A 43 -8.00 -11.64 -6.30
N ASP A 44 -8.23 -12.58 -7.21
CA ASP A 44 -8.69 -12.33 -8.58
C ASP A 44 -10.23 -12.16 -8.67
N VAL A 45 -10.81 -11.62 -7.59
CA VAL A 45 -12.25 -11.30 -7.53
C VAL A 45 -12.65 -10.27 -8.60
N PHE A 46 -11.69 -9.46 -9.04
CA PHE A 46 -11.89 -8.44 -10.07
C PHE A 46 -11.30 -8.88 -11.42
N ASP A 47 -11.75 -10.02 -11.91
CA ASP A 47 -11.31 -10.64 -13.18
C ASP A 47 -11.83 -9.93 -14.46
N GLY A 48 -12.47 -8.76 -14.31
CA GLY A 48 -13.14 -8.02 -15.37
C GLY A 48 -14.64 -8.26 -15.43
N THR A 49 -15.16 -9.33 -14.84
CA THR A 49 -16.62 -9.59 -14.68
C THR A 49 -17.17 -8.79 -13.51
N VAL A 50 -16.45 -8.82 -12.37
CA VAL A 50 -16.75 -7.97 -11.22
C VAL A 50 -15.79 -6.78 -11.24
N ARG A 51 -16.34 -5.57 -11.23
CA ARG A 51 -15.55 -4.34 -11.20
C ARG A 51 -15.62 -3.69 -9.81
N PRO A 52 -14.50 -3.15 -9.31
CA PRO A 52 -14.55 -2.32 -8.10
C PRO A 52 -15.49 -1.13 -8.33
N ARG A 53 -16.18 -0.71 -7.28
CA ARG A 53 -17.06 0.46 -7.34
C ARG A 53 -16.22 1.74 -7.39
N ASP A 54 -16.57 2.65 -8.31
CA ASP A 54 -15.97 3.98 -8.32
C ASP A 54 -16.09 4.63 -6.93
N LYS A 55 -15.05 5.32 -6.48
CA LYS A 55 -14.94 5.97 -5.16
C LYS A 55 -14.86 5.05 -3.94
N ASN A 56 -15.01 3.74 -4.08
CA ASN A 56 -14.91 2.77 -2.98
C ASN A 56 -13.74 1.78 -3.17
N TRP A 57 -12.88 2.06 -4.08
CA TRP A 57 -11.80 1.19 -4.55
C TRP A 57 -10.92 0.66 -3.40
N VAL A 58 -10.42 1.54 -2.55
CA VAL A 58 -9.57 1.17 -1.40
C VAL A 58 -10.38 0.37 -0.39
N ARG A 59 -11.55 0.88 0.00
CA ARG A 59 -12.41 0.22 0.98
C ARG A 59 -12.85 -1.19 0.55
N ASP A 60 -13.22 -1.37 -0.71
CA ASP A 60 -13.65 -2.67 -1.22
C ASP A 60 -12.48 -3.67 -1.20
N LYS A 61 -11.28 -3.25 -1.59
CA LYS A 61 -10.08 -4.08 -1.52
C LYS A 61 -9.66 -4.43 -0.09
N LEU A 62 -9.79 -3.49 0.86
CA LEU A 62 -9.55 -3.76 2.28
C LEU A 62 -10.53 -4.80 2.83
N ARG A 63 -11.82 -4.70 2.49
CA ARG A 63 -12.86 -5.63 2.93
C ARG A 63 -12.70 -7.03 2.35
N LEU A 64 -12.15 -7.13 1.14
CA LEU A 64 -11.87 -8.39 0.47
C LEU A 64 -10.50 -9.00 0.87
N GLY A 65 -9.71 -8.29 1.67
CA GLY A 65 -8.37 -8.74 2.05
C GLY A 65 -7.33 -8.68 0.93
N ILE A 66 -7.65 -8.00 -0.17
CA ILE A 66 -6.72 -7.79 -1.29
C ILE A 66 -5.67 -6.74 -0.95
N LEU A 67 -6.10 -5.68 -0.27
CA LEU A 67 -5.24 -4.60 0.20
C LEU A 67 -4.93 -4.81 1.68
N PRO A 68 -3.66 -4.70 2.11
CA PRO A 68 -3.29 -4.88 3.50
C PRO A 68 -3.86 -3.75 4.37
N ARG A 69 -4.31 -4.09 5.58
CA ARG A 69 -4.84 -3.13 6.55
C ARG A 69 -3.70 -2.45 7.30
N ILE A 70 -3.11 -1.46 6.66
CA ILE A 70 -2.02 -0.65 7.24
C ILE A 70 -2.60 0.67 7.70
N GLU A 71 -2.57 0.93 9.00
CA GLU A 71 -3.04 2.19 9.59
C GLU A 71 -2.18 3.37 9.13
N GLY A 72 -2.80 4.52 8.93
CA GLY A 72 -2.11 5.78 8.69
C GLY A 72 -1.50 5.95 7.30
N ILE A 73 -1.93 5.19 6.27
CA ILE A 73 -1.41 5.36 4.90
C ILE A 73 -2.48 5.64 3.85
N TYR A 74 -3.76 5.37 4.14
CA TYR A 74 -4.87 5.58 3.21
C TYR A 74 -5.61 6.89 3.54
N ARG A 75 -6.18 7.54 2.53
CA ARG A 75 -6.98 8.75 2.73
C ARG A 75 -8.31 8.44 3.42
N ARG A 76 -8.76 9.31 4.32
CA ARG A 76 -10.05 9.15 5.00
C ARG A 76 -11.20 9.02 4.00
N GLN A 77 -11.20 9.80 2.93
CA GLN A 77 -12.24 9.72 1.90
C GLN A 77 -12.33 8.36 1.20
N ASP A 78 -11.20 7.64 1.06
CA ASP A 78 -11.14 6.34 0.39
C ASP A 78 -11.50 5.20 1.36
N LEU A 79 -11.31 5.40 2.65
CA LEU A 79 -11.71 4.48 3.71
C LEU A 79 -13.23 4.55 3.97
N GLY A 80 -13.85 5.73 3.80
CA GLY A 80 -15.27 5.94 4.06
C GLY A 80 -15.62 5.63 5.52
N ASP A 81 -16.47 4.62 5.75
CA ASP A 81 -16.91 4.17 7.07
C ASP A 81 -16.00 3.08 7.70
N ASP A 82 -14.90 2.72 7.05
CA ASP A 82 -13.94 1.77 7.62
C ASP A 82 -13.23 2.39 8.85
N PRO A 83 -13.13 1.68 9.98
CA PRO A 83 -12.54 2.21 11.21
C PRO A 83 -11.02 2.32 11.19
N LEU A 84 -10.37 1.90 10.10
CA LEU A 84 -8.91 2.00 9.98
C LEU A 84 -8.46 3.45 10.11
N GLU A 85 -7.39 3.70 10.87
CA GLU A 85 -6.79 5.04 10.98
C GLU A 85 -6.31 5.52 9.62
N SER A 86 -6.72 6.73 9.25
CA SER A 86 -6.32 7.34 7.99
C SER A 86 -4.96 8.05 8.10
N ALA A 87 -4.39 8.41 6.95
CA ALA A 87 -3.14 9.17 6.90
C ALA A 87 -3.28 10.57 7.51
N GLU A 88 -4.48 11.15 7.45
CA GLU A 88 -4.80 12.46 8.05
C GLU A 88 -4.86 12.41 9.59
N GLU A 89 -5.17 11.26 10.15
CA GLU A 89 -5.32 11.04 11.60
C GLU A 89 -4.02 10.56 12.25
N SER A 90 -3.14 9.92 11.47
CA SER A 90 -1.94 9.28 12.00
C SER A 90 -0.93 10.27 12.56
N GLN A 91 -0.33 9.89 13.68
CA GLN A 91 0.77 10.61 14.31
C GLN A 91 2.15 10.04 13.93
N LEU A 92 2.18 9.00 13.08
CA LEU A 92 3.42 8.40 12.62
C LEU A 92 4.01 9.16 11.43
N ASN A 93 5.31 9.43 11.47
CA ASN A 93 6.08 9.88 10.32
C ASN A 93 6.35 8.67 9.42
N THR A 94 5.50 8.45 8.44
CA THR A 94 5.56 7.27 7.58
C THR A 94 6.19 7.61 6.23
N ALA A 95 7.08 6.73 5.75
CA ALA A 95 7.60 6.73 4.39
C ALA A 95 7.47 5.33 3.78
N VAL A 96 7.21 5.25 2.48
CA VAL A 96 7.12 3.98 1.74
C VAL A 96 8.27 3.87 0.76
N PHE A 97 8.91 2.72 0.70
CA PHE A 97 9.99 2.42 -0.24
C PHE A 97 9.60 1.26 -1.13
N ILE A 98 9.64 1.48 -2.44
CA ILE A 98 9.38 0.48 -3.48
C ILE A 98 10.71 0.11 -4.12
N THR A 99 11.07 -1.17 -4.10
CA THR A 99 12.36 -1.63 -4.64
C THR A 99 12.37 -1.65 -6.16
N HIS A 100 11.26 -2.07 -6.79
CA HIS A 100 11.13 -2.14 -8.24
C HIS A 100 9.66 -2.19 -8.69
N LEU A 101 9.41 -2.11 -10.01
CA LEU A 101 8.09 -1.89 -10.60
C LEU A 101 7.34 -3.17 -10.98
N HIS A 102 7.61 -4.31 -10.38
CA HIS A 102 6.73 -5.47 -10.53
C HIS A 102 5.44 -5.29 -9.72
N LEU A 103 4.32 -5.77 -10.20
CA LEU A 103 3.00 -5.57 -9.57
C LEU A 103 2.93 -6.15 -8.15
N ASP A 104 3.65 -7.22 -7.88
CA ASP A 104 3.76 -7.81 -6.55
C ASP A 104 4.57 -6.96 -5.55
N HIS A 105 5.12 -5.83 -6.01
CA HIS A 105 5.84 -4.84 -5.19
C HIS A 105 5.20 -3.46 -5.20
N MET A 106 4.53 -3.04 -6.28
CA MET A 106 4.08 -1.66 -6.45
C MET A 106 2.59 -1.49 -6.78
N ALA A 107 1.84 -2.56 -7.02
CA ALA A 107 0.46 -2.48 -7.56
C ALA A 107 -0.49 -1.56 -6.79
N PHE A 108 -0.29 -1.35 -5.51
CA PHE A 108 -1.13 -0.51 -4.67
C PHE A 108 -0.52 0.86 -4.34
N MET A 109 0.59 1.23 -4.96
CA MET A 109 1.28 2.50 -4.73
C MET A 109 0.34 3.71 -4.91
N GLY A 110 -0.49 3.70 -5.94
CA GLY A 110 -1.47 4.74 -6.21
C GLY A 110 -2.62 4.86 -5.20
N MET A 111 -2.75 3.92 -4.26
CA MET A 111 -3.76 3.95 -3.17
C MET A 111 -3.22 4.60 -1.90
N ILE A 112 -1.92 4.86 -1.83
CA ILE A 112 -1.28 5.55 -0.70
C ILE A 112 -1.70 7.02 -0.72
N ALA A 113 -2.00 7.58 0.44
CA ALA A 113 -2.37 8.98 0.58
C ALA A 113 -1.22 9.90 0.13
N PRO A 114 -1.50 11.00 -0.60
CA PRO A 114 -0.46 11.87 -1.17
C PRO A 114 0.49 12.50 -0.15
N GLN A 115 0.09 12.62 1.11
CA GLN A 115 0.93 13.15 2.19
C GLN A 115 1.95 12.12 2.70
N VAL A 116 1.81 10.84 2.36
CA VAL A 116 2.78 9.81 2.70
C VAL A 116 3.79 9.69 1.56
N PRO A 117 5.06 10.07 1.77
CA PRO A 117 6.06 10.04 0.72
C PRO A 117 6.37 8.61 0.27
N VAL A 118 6.40 8.41 -1.04
CA VAL A 118 6.80 7.15 -1.68
C VAL A 118 8.13 7.35 -2.39
N TYR A 119 9.09 6.53 -2.07
CA TYR A 119 10.44 6.58 -2.62
C TYR A 119 10.68 5.42 -3.58
N LEU A 120 11.17 5.77 -4.77
CA LEU A 120 11.57 4.86 -5.83
C LEU A 120 12.99 5.15 -6.27
N HIS A 121 13.70 4.16 -6.79
CA HIS A 121 14.94 4.44 -7.53
C HIS A 121 14.64 5.33 -8.74
N HIS A 122 15.54 6.27 -9.05
CA HIS A 122 15.34 7.23 -10.14
C HIS A 122 14.95 6.59 -11.48
N ASN A 123 15.60 5.50 -11.87
CA ASN A 123 15.26 4.80 -13.11
C ASN A 123 13.85 4.18 -13.08
N ALA A 124 13.42 3.66 -11.93
CA ALA A 124 12.06 3.15 -11.75
C ALA A 124 11.04 4.29 -11.89
N GLN A 125 11.31 5.45 -11.33
CA GLN A 125 10.45 6.63 -11.48
C GLN A 125 10.33 7.08 -12.94
N CYS A 126 11.41 7.01 -13.72
CA CYS A 126 11.37 7.34 -15.15
C CYS A 126 10.49 6.35 -15.93
N ILE A 127 10.57 5.05 -15.62
CA ILE A 127 9.76 4.01 -16.25
C ILE A 127 8.29 4.20 -15.87
N GLU A 128 7.99 4.42 -14.61
CA GLU A 128 6.63 4.64 -14.10
C GLU A 128 5.95 5.83 -14.82
N ARG A 129 6.63 6.97 -14.92
CA ARG A 129 6.13 8.13 -15.68
C ARG A 129 5.89 7.83 -17.17
N ALA A 130 6.72 6.98 -17.77
CA ALA A 130 6.53 6.56 -19.16
C ALA A 130 5.29 5.66 -19.30
N LEU A 131 5.04 4.75 -18.34
CA LEU A 131 3.86 3.90 -18.30
C LEU A 131 2.58 4.73 -18.12
N GLU A 132 2.58 5.70 -17.19
CA GLU A 132 1.46 6.65 -17.02
C GLU A 132 1.16 7.41 -18.33
N ALA A 133 2.19 7.94 -18.99
CA ALA A 133 2.03 8.70 -20.23
C ALA A 133 1.45 7.86 -21.37
N THR A 134 1.63 6.53 -21.34
CA THR A 134 1.07 5.59 -22.34
C THR A 134 -0.26 4.97 -21.90
N GLY A 135 -0.77 5.30 -20.72
CA GLY A 135 -2.00 4.72 -20.15
C GLY A 135 -1.84 3.27 -19.72
N GLN A 136 -0.63 2.84 -19.43
CA GLN A 136 -0.29 1.48 -18.98
C GLN A 136 0.14 1.45 -17.49
N GLY A 137 0.06 2.59 -16.79
CA GLY A 137 0.38 2.75 -15.38
C GLY A 137 -0.84 2.59 -14.47
#